data_c6e003d047fd90fd9f11669c4d797758
#
_entry.id   c6e003d047fd90fd9f11669c4d797758
#
_cell.length_a   1.000
_cell.length_b   1.000
_cell.length_c   1.000
_cell.angle_alpha   90.00
_cell.angle_beta   90.00
_cell.angle_gamma   90.00
#
_symmetry.space_group_name_H-M   'P 1'
#
loop_
_entity.id
_entity.type
_entity.pdbx_description
1 polymer ?
#
loop_
_entity_poly.entity_id
_entity_poly.type
_entity_poly.pdbx_seq_one_letter_code
_entity_poly.pdbx_strand_id
1 'polypeptide(L)'
;MRVENCIEVDYHVLTDYRQDLSARNATLDMRFVEATEKDEALRTKRRWFTSLAWDRADKRLYCGQTHRAGQLLHAFDPSTGAFEDLGFDEVAEDNDMKIHRGLWLDEDERALYFGLATLSSVPALIEAPGGRLMRYDIDARRFDTIGIPLPGNYIQATSYDPVRRMMYAFFEPTKSFAAWSLEEGRLVRAHFVDSIVHVSDVDDDGGVWGTATGRHVFFRYDPSDDAMTLPEGCVLPTARQASGILYGGAGPVDCLINGGDGFMYVTTGLGELYRLDPASCELDYIGRPLPWLRAPAIRVGRDGYLYGVGGDNGMTFLWRCDRTSESFEVLGRVAAEDGTACFRPHDMVLAGGTAYVAETDSPGRSGYLWECRGAVGEKPRTA
;
A
#
# COMPACT_ATOMS: atom_id res chain seq x y z
N MET A 1 24.12 3.36 -15.32
CA MET A 1 23.95 1.88 -15.26
C MET A 1 23.09 1.49 -16.46
N ARG A 2 23.59 0.70 -17.43
CA ARG A 2 22.71 0.06 -18.41
C ARG A 2 22.09 -1.15 -17.72
N VAL A 3 20.81 -1.12 -17.48
CA VAL A 3 20.05 -2.28 -17.01
C VAL A 3 19.50 -2.94 -18.27
N GLU A 4 19.90 -4.18 -18.54
CA GLU A 4 19.22 -5.00 -19.54
C GLU A 4 17.85 -5.34 -18.94
N ASN A 5 16.76 -4.99 -19.63
CA ASN A 5 15.43 -5.37 -19.18
C ASN A 5 15.28 -6.88 -19.33
N CYS A 6 15.18 -7.57 -18.18
CA CYS A 6 14.86 -9.00 -18.13
C CYS A 6 13.35 -9.25 -18.09
N ILE A 7 12.53 -8.18 -18.14
CA ILE A 7 11.08 -8.20 -18.02
C ILE A 7 10.42 -7.57 -19.25
N GLU A 8 9.26 -8.10 -19.62
CA GLU A 8 8.36 -7.50 -20.58
C GLU A 8 7.33 -6.64 -19.84
N VAL A 9 7.19 -5.38 -20.24
CA VAL A 9 6.36 -4.40 -19.51
C VAL A 9 5.26 -3.86 -20.38
N ASP A 10 4.02 -4.01 -19.92
CA ASP A 10 2.82 -3.38 -20.46
C ASP A 10 2.11 -2.56 -19.39
N TYR A 11 1.12 -1.79 -19.80
CA TYR A 11 0.26 -1.04 -18.89
C TYR A 11 -1.21 -1.10 -19.31
N HIS A 12 -2.08 -1.06 -18.31
CA HIS A 12 -3.53 -1.07 -18.48
C HIS A 12 -4.12 0.23 -17.98
N VAL A 13 -5.01 0.81 -18.78
CA VAL A 13 -5.61 2.11 -18.55
C VAL A 13 -7.09 1.92 -18.19
N LEU A 14 -7.45 2.21 -16.93
CA LEU A 14 -8.84 2.21 -16.50
C LEU A 14 -9.59 3.43 -17.04
N THR A 15 -8.95 4.60 -16.99
CA THR A 15 -9.52 5.84 -17.51
C THR A 15 -8.44 6.62 -18.26
N ASP A 16 -8.65 6.84 -19.56
CA ASP A 16 -7.76 7.67 -20.37
C ASP A 16 -8.05 9.15 -20.12
N TYR A 17 -7.55 9.63 -18.99
CA TYR A 17 -7.56 11.05 -18.64
C TYR A 17 -6.15 11.60 -18.70
N ARG A 18 -5.96 12.60 -19.53
CA ARG A 18 -4.69 13.33 -19.69
C ARG A 18 -4.97 14.83 -19.52
N GLN A 19 -4.10 15.48 -18.78
CA GLN A 19 -4.15 16.93 -18.58
C GLN A 19 -2.78 17.50 -18.92
N ASP A 20 -2.77 18.58 -19.69
CA ASP A 20 -1.54 19.37 -19.86
C ASP A 20 -1.30 20.18 -18.58
N LEU A 21 -0.37 19.74 -17.77
CA LEU A 21 0.06 20.39 -16.53
C LEU A 21 1.34 21.20 -16.70
N SER A 22 1.74 21.55 -17.94
CA SER A 22 2.93 22.36 -18.18
C SER A 22 2.95 23.69 -17.41
N ALA A 23 1.80 24.12 -16.90
CA ALA A 23 1.60 25.32 -16.09
C ALA A 23 1.33 25.09 -14.58
N ARG A 24 1.29 23.84 -14.09
CA ARG A 24 0.91 23.57 -12.69
C ARG A 24 1.86 22.56 -12.04
N ASN A 25 2.74 23.04 -11.16
CA ASN A 25 3.42 22.19 -10.17
C ASN A 25 2.38 21.60 -9.21
N ALA A 26 1.95 20.38 -9.49
CA ALA A 26 0.97 19.69 -8.69
C ALA A 26 1.64 18.63 -7.80
N THR A 27 2.07 19.04 -6.63
CA THR A 27 2.16 18.13 -5.47
C THR A 27 0.74 17.96 -4.94
N LEU A 28 0.15 16.80 -5.19
CA LEU A 28 -1.30 16.69 -5.37
C LEU A 28 -2.09 16.25 -4.16
N ASP A 29 -1.48 15.67 -3.11
CA ASP A 29 -2.29 15.08 -2.05
C ASP A 29 -3.20 16.09 -1.31
N MET A 30 -2.66 17.22 -0.87
CA MET A 30 -3.47 18.21 -0.15
C MET A 30 -4.24 19.19 -1.05
N ARG A 31 -3.80 19.37 -2.29
CA ARG A 31 -4.45 20.27 -3.26
C ARG A 31 -5.38 19.56 -4.23
N PHE A 32 -5.41 18.25 -4.19
CA PHE A 32 -6.27 17.44 -5.05
C PHE A 32 -7.75 17.77 -4.85
N VAL A 33 -8.18 17.91 -3.62
CA VAL A 33 -9.56 18.27 -3.28
C VAL A 33 -9.91 19.64 -3.85
N GLU A 34 -9.11 20.67 -3.57
CA GLU A 34 -9.34 22.02 -4.10
C GLU A 34 -9.33 22.08 -5.63
N ALA A 35 -8.46 21.29 -6.27
CA ALA A 35 -8.40 21.21 -7.72
C ALA A 35 -9.62 20.51 -8.32
N THR A 36 -10.08 19.43 -7.69
CA THR A 36 -11.26 18.68 -8.13
C THR A 36 -12.58 19.40 -7.89
N GLU A 37 -12.65 20.32 -6.93
CA GLU A 37 -13.80 21.21 -6.74
C GLU A 37 -13.96 22.22 -7.87
N LYS A 38 -12.87 22.58 -8.53
CA LYS A 38 -12.83 23.59 -9.61
C LYS A 38 -12.88 23.00 -11.02
N ASP A 39 -12.61 21.69 -11.14
CA ASP A 39 -12.50 20.98 -12.42
C ASP A 39 -13.26 19.65 -12.34
N GLU A 40 -14.45 19.60 -12.95
CA GLU A 40 -15.29 18.40 -12.96
C GLU A 40 -14.65 17.23 -13.71
N ALA A 41 -13.91 17.47 -14.78
CA ALA A 41 -13.23 16.41 -15.51
C ALA A 41 -12.11 15.79 -14.67
N LEU A 42 -11.40 16.61 -13.91
CA LEU A 42 -10.42 16.13 -12.94
C LEU A 42 -11.11 15.28 -11.85
N ARG A 43 -12.23 15.77 -11.32
CA ARG A 43 -13.00 15.09 -10.28
C ARG A 43 -13.53 13.73 -10.72
N THR A 44 -14.09 13.63 -11.94
CA THR A 44 -14.81 12.44 -12.41
C THR A 44 -13.97 11.47 -13.20
N LYS A 45 -12.82 11.90 -13.77
CA LYS A 45 -12.02 11.08 -14.66
C LYS A 45 -10.65 10.70 -14.10
N ARG A 46 -10.06 11.54 -13.22
CA ARG A 46 -8.71 11.27 -12.72
C ARG A 46 -8.73 10.24 -11.61
N ARG A 47 -7.93 9.18 -11.77
CA ARG A 47 -7.82 8.06 -10.84
C ARG A 47 -6.37 7.67 -10.63
N TRP A 48 -6.09 7.06 -9.49
CA TRP A 48 -4.81 6.45 -9.19
C TRP A 48 -5.03 5.10 -8.51
N PHE A 49 -4.17 4.15 -8.82
CA PHE A 49 -4.14 2.87 -8.14
C PHE A 49 -3.31 2.99 -6.86
N THR A 50 -3.86 2.58 -5.73
CA THR A 50 -3.24 2.80 -4.42
C THR A 50 -3.11 1.53 -3.58
N SER A 51 -3.81 0.47 -3.93
CA SER A 51 -3.72 -0.83 -3.27
C SER A 51 -4.08 -1.94 -4.24
N LEU A 52 -3.42 -3.09 -4.11
CA LEU A 52 -3.65 -4.26 -4.95
C LEU A 52 -3.82 -5.51 -4.09
N ALA A 53 -4.75 -6.40 -4.50
CA ALA A 53 -4.89 -7.73 -3.94
C ALA A 53 -5.08 -8.75 -5.07
N TRP A 54 -4.35 -9.87 -5.03
CA TRP A 54 -4.43 -10.91 -6.04
C TRP A 54 -5.25 -12.10 -5.55
N ASP A 55 -6.35 -12.39 -6.22
CA ASP A 55 -7.15 -13.59 -6.01
C ASP A 55 -6.64 -14.74 -6.91
N ARG A 56 -6.10 -15.77 -6.26
CA ARG A 56 -5.57 -16.94 -6.96
C ARG A 56 -6.66 -17.85 -7.49
N ALA A 57 -7.82 -17.89 -6.82
CA ALA A 57 -8.92 -18.75 -7.18
C ALA A 57 -9.54 -18.31 -8.50
N ASP A 58 -9.89 -17.03 -8.61
CA ASP A 58 -10.52 -16.47 -9.80
C ASP A 58 -9.52 -15.89 -10.80
N LYS A 59 -8.22 -15.86 -10.45
CA LYS A 59 -7.15 -15.23 -11.23
C LYS A 59 -7.48 -13.77 -11.57
N ARG A 60 -7.99 -13.04 -10.59
CA ARG A 60 -8.35 -11.64 -10.70
C ARG A 60 -7.50 -10.77 -9.78
N LEU A 61 -7.26 -9.57 -10.23
CA LEU A 61 -6.58 -8.54 -9.46
C LEU A 61 -7.59 -7.50 -8.98
N TYR A 62 -7.72 -7.34 -7.68
CA TYR A 62 -8.53 -6.28 -7.10
C TYR A 62 -7.68 -5.03 -6.92
N CYS A 63 -8.21 -3.88 -7.35
CA CYS A 63 -7.51 -2.61 -7.42
C CYS A 63 -8.25 -1.56 -6.61
N GLY A 64 -7.69 -1.20 -5.45
CA GLY A 64 -8.11 -0.06 -4.65
C GLY A 64 -7.56 1.24 -5.23
N GLN A 65 -8.37 2.29 -5.20
CA GLN A 65 -8.09 3.54 -5.91
C GLN A 65 -8.19 4.78 -5.02
N THR A 66 -7.62 5.86 -5.51
CA THR A 66 -7.97 7.22 -5.15
C THR A 66 -8.83 7.80 -6.25
N HIS A 67 -10.08 8.14 -5.91
CA HIS A 67 -11.03 8.74 -6.84
C HIS A 67 -12.12 9.51 -6.09
N ARG A 68 -12.52 10.65 -6.60
CA ARG A 68 -13.46 11.53 -5.89
C ARG A 68 -14.94 11.30 -6.24
N ALA A 69 -15.23 10.47 -7.23
CA ALA A 69 -16.61 10.17 -7.64
C ALA A 69 -17.11 8.81 -7.11
N GLY A 70 -16.52 8.30 -6.03
CA GLY A 70 -17.02 7.11 -5.31
C GLY A 70 -16.64 5.77 -5.88
N GLN A 71 -16.08 5.67 -7.08
CA GLN A 71 -15.69 4.39 -7.68
C GLN A 71 -14.28 3.99 -7.22
N LEU A 72 -14.15 3.37 -6.06
CA LEU A 72 -12.87 3.11 -5.40
C LEU A 72 -12.33 1.70 -5.55
N LEU A 73 -13.14 0.74 -6.02
CA LEU A 73 -12.73 -0.64 -6.14
C LEU A 73 -13.13 -1.23 -7.50
N HIS A 74 -12.13 -1.76 -8.22
CA HIS A 74 -12.31 -2.46 -9.48
C HIS A 74 -11.64 -3.83 -9.42
N ALA A 75 -12.19 -4.79 -10.19
CA ALA A 75 -11.48 -6.02 -10.51
C ALA A 75 -10.85 -5.89 -11.90
N PHE A 76 -9.65 -6.42 -12.06
CA PHE A 76 -8.95 -6.52 -13.33
C PHE A 76 -8.77 -7.98 -13.69
N ASP A 77 -9.12 -8.33 -14.94
CA ASP A 77 -8.92 -9.64 -15.51
C ASP A 77 -7.68 -9.65 -16.42
N PRO A 78 -6.55 -10.25 -15.98
CA PRO A 78 -5.33 -10.29 -16.79
C PRO A 78 -5.49 -11.03 -18.14
N SER A 79 -6.45 -11.94 -18.24
CA SER A 79 -6.64 -12.71 -19.48
C SER A 79 -7.25 -11.89 -20.62
N THR A 80 -8.01 -10.86 -20.27
CA THR A 80 -8.70 -9.99 -21.22
C THR A 80 -8.16 -8.55 -21.22
N GLY A 81 -7.40 -8.18 -20.19
CA GLY A 81 -6.97 -6.79 -19.95
C GLY A 81 -8.10 -5.85 -19.54
N ALA A 82 -9.25 -6.38 -19.14
CA ALA A 82 -10.44 -5.60 -18.84
C ALA A 82 -10.58 -5.30 -17.35
N PHE A 83 -11.05 -4.07 -17.04
CA PHE A 83 -11.49 -3.69 -15.71
C PHE A 83 -12.99 -3.84 -15.56
N GLU A 84 -13.42 -4.31 -14.41
CA GLU A 84 -14.81 -4.40 -13.98
C GLU A 84 -15.01 -3.46 -12.78
N ASP A 85 -15.98 -2.54 -12.87
CA ASP A 85 -16.43 -1.75 -11.74
C ASP A 85 -17.25 -2.62 -10.80
N LEU A 86 -16.90 -2.62 -9.52
CA LEU A 86 -17.58 -3.45 -8.52
C LEU A 86 -18.77 -2.74 -7.85
N GLY A 87 -19.10 -1.51 -8.29
CA GLY A 87 -20.26 -0.77 -7.82
C GLY A 87 -20.06 -0.14 -6.43
N PHE A 88 -18.84 0.25 -6.07
CA PHE A 88 -18.59 0.89 -4.77
C PHE A 88 -19.34 2.22 -4.62
N ASP A 89 -19.62 2.91 -5.72
CA ASP A 89 -20.39 4.19 -5.75
C ASP A 89 -21.82 4.05 -5.23
N GLU A 90 -22.41 2.85 -5.23
CA GLU A 90 -23.73 2.59 -4.64
C GLU A 90 -23.75 2.71 -3.11
N VAL A 91 -22.58 2.55 -2.46
CA VAL A 91 -22.41 2.59 -1.00
C VAL A 91 -21.46 3.68 -0.53
N ALA A 92 -20.89 4.44 -1.48
CA ALA A 92 -19.94 5.52 -1.20
C ALA A 92 -20.61 6.68 -0.46
N GLU A 93 -19.89 7.26 0.49
CA GLU A 93 -20.23 8.53 1.13
C GLU A 93 -19.34 9.65 0.57
N ASP A 94 -19.78 10.91 0.75
CA ASP A 94 -19.10 12.09 0.19
C ASP A 94 -17.62 12.22 0.58
N ASN A 95 -17.23 11.60 1.71
CA ASN A 95 -15.86 11.65 2.22
C ASN A 95 -15.02 10.45 1.83
N ASP A 96 -15.56 9.45 1.15
CA ASP A 96 -14.84 8.27 0.71
C ASP A 96 -14.08 8.58 -0.57
N MET A 97 -12.76 8.69 -0.47
CA MET A 97 -11.94 9.12 -1.59
C MET A 97 -10.82 8.16 -1.94
N LYS A 98 -10.46 7.26 -1.03
CA LYS A 98 -9.26 6.45 -1.21
C LYS A 98 -9.31 5.15 -0.44
N ILE A 99 -8.94 4.05 -1.08
CA ILE A 99 -8.48 2.80 -0.44
C ILE A 99 -6.96 2.88 -0.41
N HIS A 100 -6.38 3.20 0.76
CA HIS A 100 -4.97 3.51 0.86
C HIS A 100 -4.22 2.44 1.65
N ARG A 101 -3.21 1.81 1.01
CA ARG A 101 -2.27 0.87 1.64
C ARG A 101 -2.92 -0.08 2.65
N GLY A 102 -3.70 -1.01 2.13
CA GLY A 102 -4.43 -1.98 2.95
C GLY A 102 -5.69 -2.46 2.25
N LEU A 103 -5.51 -3.23 1.18
CA LEU A 103 -6.55 -4.03 0.54
C LEU A 103 -6.18 -5.49 0.77
N TRP A 104 -6.87 -6.14 1.67
CA TRP A 104 -6.55 -7.47 2.18
C TRP A 104 -7.54 -8.49 1.68
N LEU A 105 -7.07 -9.53 1.01
CA LEU A 105 -7.90 -10.66 0.58
C LEU A 105 -7.84 -11.75 1.64
N ASP A 106 -9.00 -12.13 2.16
CA ASP A 106 -9.22 -13.38 2.86
C ASP A 106 -9.66 -14.44 1.84
N GLU A 107 -8.76 -15.37 1.53
CA GLU A 107 -9.02 -16.41 0.53
C GLU A 107 -10.08 -17.41 1.04
N ASP A 108 -10.14 -17.67 2.34
CA ASP A 108 -11.08 -18.63 2.96
C ASP A 108 -12.50 -18.06 3.02
N GLU A 109 -12.64 -16.79 3.36
CA GLU A 109 -13.94 -16.10 3.40
C GLU A 109 -14.39 -15.56 2.04
N ARG A 110 -13.54 -15.60 1.05
CA ARG A 110 -13.81 -15.00 -0.26
C ARG A 110 -14.21 -13.53 -0.10
N ALA A 111 -13.42 -12.76 0.67
CA ALA A 111 -13.74 -11.39 1.00
C ALA A 111 -12.52 -10.48 0.96
N LEU A 112 -12.73 -9.22 0.58
CA LEU A 112 -11.75 -8.15 0.71
C LEU A 112 -12.06 -7.31 1.94
N TYR A 113 -11.02 -6.99 2.71
CA TYR A 113 -11.08 -6.10 3.86
C TYR A 113 -10.23 -4.86 3.61
N PHE A 114 -10.74 -3.67 3.88
CA PHE A 114 -10.03 -2.43 3.63
C PHE A 114 -10.54 -1.27 4.48
N GLY A 115 -9.76 -0.20 4.55
CA GLY A 115 -10.10 1.05 5.20
C GLY A 115 -10.25 2.18 4.18
N LEU A 116 -11.11 3.16 4.50
CA LEU A 116 -11.37 4.31 3.66
C LEU A 116 -10.67 5.56 4.19
N ALA A 117 -9.95 6.23 3.32
CA ALA A 117 -9.33 7.51 3.56
C ALA A 117 -10.06 8.63 2.83
N THR A 118 -10.04 9.82 3.43
CA THR A 118 -10.46 11.06 2.77
C THR A 118 -9.27 11.99 2.56
N LEU A 119 -9.26 12.75 1.49
CA LEU A 119 -8.23 13.75 1.15
C LEU A 119 -8.80 15.15 1.31
N SER A 120 -9.45 15.43 2.43
CA SER A 120 -10.08 16.71 2.69
C SER A 120 -9.25 17.62 3.61
N SER A 121 -9.68 18.85 3.79
CA SER A 121 -9.08 19.76 4.78
C SER A 121 -9.32 19.23 6.21
N VAL A 122 -8.42 19.55 7.14
CA VAL A 122 -8.58 19.12 8.55
C VAL A 122 -9.93 19.49 9.16
N PRO A 123 -10.49 20.72 8.95
CA PRO A 123 -11.84 21.03 9.42
C PRO A 123 -12.91 20.08 8.87
N ALA A 124 -12.89 19.80 7.57
CA ALA A 124 -13.85 18.89 6.95
C ALA A 124 -13.67 17.44 7.44
N LEU A 125 -12.44 17.00 7.75
CA LEU A 125 -12.17 15.70 8.35
C LEU A 125 -12.77 15.56 9.74
N ILE A 126 -12.70 16.62 10.56
CA ILE A 126 -13.26 16.63 11.93
C ILE A 126 -14.80 16.59 11.89
N GLU A 127 -15.40 17.23 10.89
CA GLU A 127 -16.87 17.24 10.71
C GLU A 127 -17.41 15.96 10.08
N ALA A 128 -16.56 15.20 9.37
CA ALA A 128 -16.94 13.93 8.76
C ALA A 128 -17.18 12.84 9.82
N PRO A 129 -18.02 11.82 9.52
CA PRO A 129 -18.24 10.69 10.43
C PRO A 129 -16.94 9.96 10.83
N GLY A 130 -15.99 9.87 9.91
CA GLY A 130 -14.72 9.16 10.05
C GLY A 130 -14.52 8.10 8.96
N GLY A 131 -13.30 7.60 8.83
CA GLY A 131 -12.96 6.53 7.90
C GLY A 131 -13.66 5.22 8.29
N ARG A 132 -14.30 4.61 7.32
CA ARG A 132 -15.00 3.32 7.49
C ARG A 132 -14.06 2.15 7.26
N LEU A 133 -14.17 1.11 8.09
CA LEU A 133 -13.71 -0.23 7.74
C LEU A 133 -14.79 -0.90 6.91
N MET A 134 -14.38 -1.52 5.81
CA MET A 134 -15.27 -2.12 4.82
C MET A 134 -14.92 -3.57 4.55
N ARG A 135 -15.92 -4.35 4.16
CA ARG A 135 -15.80 -5.69 3.61
C ARG A 135 -16.50 -5.74 2.25
N TYR A 136 -15.86 -6.35 1.26
CA TYR A 136 -16.49 -6.72 0.01
C TYR A 136 -16.56 -8.25 -0.09
N ASP A 137 -17.76 -8.80 -0.14
CA ASP A 137 -18.02 -10.20 -0.37
C ASP A 137 -17.91 -10.48 -1.87
N ILE A 138 -16.92 -11.28 -2.26
CA ILE A 138 -16.61 -11.55 -3.66
C ILE A 138 -17.73 -12.36 -4.33
N ASP A 139 -18.24 -13.38 -3.64
CA ASP A 139 -19.23 -14.28 -4.21
C ASP A 139 -20.62 -13.65 -4.23
N ALA A 140 -20.99 -12.93 -3.16
CA ALA A 140 -22.26 -12.19 -3.11
C ALA A 140 -22.21 -10.85 -3.84
N ARG A 141 -21.02 -10.36 -4.24
CA ARG A 141 -20.79 -9.06 -4.89
C ARG A 141 -21.41 -7.90 -4.10
N ARG A 142 -21.15 -7.87 -2.81
CA ARG A 142 -21.77 -6.92 -1.89
C ARG A 142 -20.76 -6.26 -0.99
N PHE A 143 -20.94 -4.96 -0.77
CA PHE A 143 -20.22 -4.19 0.24
C PHE A 143 -20.96 -4.16 1.56
N ASP A 144 -20.22 -4.35 2.65
CA ASP A 144 -20.71 -4.22 4.01
C ASP A 144 -19.82 -3.21 4.76
N THR A 145 -20.43 -2.26 5.46
CA THR A 145 -19.70 -1.40 6.41
C THR A 145 -19.48 -2.17 7.71
N ILE A 146 -18.22 -2.37 8.09
CA ILE A 146 -17.85 -3.04 9.34
C ILE A 146 -18.02 -2.07 10.52
N GLY A 147 -17.55 -0.82 10.36
CA GLY A 147 -17.68 0.21 11.38
C GLY A 147 -16.76 1.41 11.16
N ILE A 148 -16.88 2.38 12.05
CA ILE A 148 -16.03 3.58 12.13
C ILE A 148 -15.26 3.52 13.44
N PRO A 149 -13.97 3.10 13.44
CA PRO A 149 -13.24 2.91 14.69
C PRO A 149 -13.00 4.22 15.46
N LEU A 150 -12.66 5.29 14.76
CA LEU A 150 -12.39 6.59 15.35
C LEU A 150 -13.13 7.70 14.59
N PRO A 151 -14.23 8.23 15.14
CA PRO A 151 -14.96 9.35 14.54
C PRO A 151 -14.06 10.57 14.28
N GLY A 152 -14.34 11.31 13.22
CA GLY A 152 -13.59 12.51 12.83
C GLY A 152 -12.17 12.25 12.36
N ASN A 153 -11.81 11.00 12.09
CA ASN A 153 -10.50 10.60 11.57
C ASN A 153 -10.66 9.80 10.28
N TYR A 154 -9.67 9.84 9.40
CA TYR A 154 -9.62 8.96 8.24
C TYR A 154 -8.56 7.86 8.42
N ILE A 155 -8.73 6.76 7.71
CA ILE A 155 -7.82 5.62 7.79
C ILE A 155 -6.67 5.83 6.80
N GLN A 156 -5.44 5.92 7.32
CA GLN A 156 -4.23 6.09 6.51
C GLN A 156 -3.66 4.76 6.02
N ALA A 157 -3.73 3.71 6.84
CA ALA A 157 -3.27 2.37 6.50
C ALA A 157 -4.04 1.34 7.32
N THR A 158 -4.12 0.12 6.81
CA THR A 158 -4.69 -1.03 7.55
C THR A 158 -3.79 -2.24 7.45
N SER A 159 -3.88 -3.12 8.48
CA SER A 159 -3.41 -4.49 8.44
C SER A 159 -4.55 -5.43 8.82
N TYR A 160 -4.45 -6.67 8.39
CA TYR A 160 -5.46 -7.70 8.64
C TYR A 160 -4.81 -8.97 9.18
N ASP A 161 -5.36 -9.48 10.27
CA ASP A 161 -5.03 -10.78 10.84
C ASP A 161 -6.21 -11.73 10.62
N PRO A 162 -6.13 -12.64 9.64
CA PRO A 162 -7.20 -13.59 9.37
C PRO A 162 -7.37 -14.64 10.49
N VAL A 163 -6.29 -14.97 11.21
CA VAL A 163 -6.31 -15.98 12.25
C VAL A 163 -7.08 -15.51 13.48
N ARG A 164 -6.85 -14.24 13.89
CA ARG A 164 -7.51 -13.64 15.04
C ARG A 164 -8.74 -12.83 14.68
N ARG A 165 -9.05 -12.73 13.40
CA ARG A 165 -10.20 -11.97 12.89
C ARG A 165 -10.14 -10.51 13.33
N MET A 166 -8.97 -9.89 13.15
CA MET A 166 -8.72 -8.51 13.57
C MET A 166 -8.35 -7.63 12.37
N MET A 167 -8.89 -6.41 12.37
CA MET A 167 -8.38 -5.32 11.53
C MET A 167 -7.66 -4.29 12.40
N TYR A 168 -6.51 -3.87 11.95
CA TYR A 168 -5.74 -2.81 12.58
C TYR A 168 -5.71 -1.61 11.65
N ALA A 169 -5.91 -0.42 12.19
CA ALA A 169 -5.99 0.79 11.39
C ALA A 169 -5.18 1.92 12.01
N PHE A 170 -4.59 2.75 11.15
CA PHE A 170 -3.84 3.94 11.52
C PHE A 170 -4.55 5.18 10.98
N PHE A 171 -4.62 6.22 11.80
CA PHE A 171 -5.52 7.33 11.61
C PHE A 171 -4.83 8.68 11.54
N GLU A 172 -5.37 9.54 10.68
CA GLU A 172 -5.09 10.96 10.60
C GLU A 172 -6.40 11.76 10.81
N PRO A 173 -6.36 12.97 11.37
CA PRO A 173 -5.18 13.74 11.79
C PRO A 173 -4.68 13.45 13.21
N THR A 174 -5.34 12.56 13.97
CA THR A 174 -4.98 12.30 15.37
C THR A 174 -3.75 11.44 15.55
N LYS A 175 -3.16 10.88 14.47
CA LYS A 175 -1.99 9.97 14.53
C LYS A 175 -2.20 8.84 15.54
N SER A 176 -3.30 8.17 15.39
CA SER A 176 -3.74 7.10 16.29
C SER A 176 -3.70 5.74 15.61
N PHE A 177 -3.62 4.71 16.43
CA PHE A 177 -3.77 3.31 16.08
C PHE A 177 -5.07 2.79 16.68
N ALA A 178 -5.76 1.88 16.00
CA ALA A 178 -6.89 1.14 16.53
C ALA A 178 -6.86 -0.32 16.13
N ALA A 179 -7.28 -1.19 17.04
CA ALA A 179 -7.53 -2.60 16.81
C ALA A 179 -9.06 -2.85 16.87
N TRP A 180 -9.59 -3.45 15.82
CA TRP A 180 -11.01 -3.76 15.65
C TRP A 180 -11.21 -5.27 15.56
N SER A 181 -12.05 -5.84 16.43
CA SER A 181 -12.45 -7.24 16.35
C SER A 181 -13.58 -7.42 15.34
N LEU A 182 -13.37 -8.22 14.31
CA LEU A 182 -14.40 -8.57 13.35
C LEU A 182 -15.42 -9.55 13.95
N GLU A 183 -14.99 -10.41 14.88
CA GLU A 183 -15.86 -11.36 15.57
C GLU A 183 -16.83 -10.64 16.52
N GLU A 184 -16.31 -9.69 17.31
CA GLU A 184 -17.13 -8.93 18.27
C GLU A 184 -17.81 -7.71 17.63
N GLY A 185 -17.41 -7.31 16.42
CA GLY A 185 -17.96 -6.16 15.70
C GLY A 185 -17.70 -4.83 16.39
N ARG A 186 -16.57 -4.70 17.10
CA ARG A 186 -16.27 -3.49 17.89
C ARG A 186 -14.79 -3.12 17.96
N LEU A 187 -14.55 -1.87 18.32
CA LEU A 187 -13.23 -1.39 18.71
C LEU A 187 -12.78 -2.08 20.02
N VAL A 188 -11.61 -2.72 19.97
CA VAL A 188 -10.97 -3.35 21.14
C VAL A 188 -10.03 -2.36 21.81
N ARG A 189 -9.21 -1.68 21.02
CA ARG A 189 -8.18 -0.76 21.51
C ARG A 189 -8.00 0.43 20.60
N ALA A 190 -7.70 1.58 21.19
CA ALA A 190 -7.18 2.75 20.48
C ALA A 190 -6.02 3.36 21.27
N HIS A 191 -4.97 3.75 20.54
CA HIS A 191 -3.78 4.41 21.10
C HIS A 191 -3.36 5.61 20.26
N PHE A 192 -2.91 6.67 20.91
CA PHE A 192 -2.19 7.75 20.25
C PHE A 192 -0.74 7.32 20.03
N VAL A 193 -0.29 7.30 18.77
CA VAL A 193 1.05 6.83 18.39
C VAL A 193 1.99 7.97 17.99
N ASP A 194 1.48 9.18 17.73
CA ASP A 194 2.25 10.37 17.32
C ASP A 194 3.19 10.13 16.12
N SER A 195 2.76 9.28 15.22
CA SER A 195 3.50 8.97 13.98
C SER A 195 2.51 8.78 12.84
N ILE A 196 2.84 9.29 11.66
CA ILE A 196 2.09 9.01 10.45
C ILE A 196 2.56 7.66 9.91
N VAL A 197 1.78 6.62 10.18
CA VAL A 197 2.08 5.25 9.76
C VAL A 197 1.45 4.99 8.40
N HIS A 198 2.29 4.81 7.39
CA HIS A 198 1.83 4.52 6.02
C HIS A 198 1.58 3.06 5.76
N VAL A 199 2.27 2.19 6.49
CA VAL A 199 2.21 0.74 6.34
C VAL A 199 2.42 0.08 7.67
N SER A 200 1.77 -1.04 7.84
CA SER A 200 1.89 -1.92 8.99
C SER A 200 1.66 -3.35 8.52
N ASP A 201 2.16 -4.30 9.25
CA ASP A 201 1.88 -5.71 8.99
C ASP A 201 1.91 -6.51 10.28
N VAL A 202 1.45 -7.76 10.22
CA VAL A 202 1.33 -8.69 11.33
C VAL A 202 2.47 -9.68 11.27
N ASP A 203 3.21 -9.88 12.37
CA ASP A 203 4.25 -10.90 12.46
C ASP A 203 3.67 -12.32 12.57
N ASP A 204 4.55 -13.34 12.54
CA ASP A 204 4.15 -14.75 12.58
C ASP A 204 3.43 -15.13 13.89
N ASP A 205 3.66 -14.38 14.98
CA ASP A 205 2.99 -14.56 16.27
C ASP A 205 1.68 -13.75 16.40
N GLY A 206 1.34 -12.97 15.38
CA GLY A 206 0.13 -12.15 15.31
C GLY A 206 0.25 -10.78 15.98
N GLY A 207 1.46 -10.34 16.30
CA GLY A 207 1.74 -8.98 16.74
C GLY A 207 1.76 -8.00 15.56
N VAL A 208 1.13 -6.84 15.75
CA VAL A 208 1.12 -5.77 14.73
C VAL A 208 2.27 -4.82 14.93
N TRP A 209 2.98 -4.55 13.84
CA TRP A 209 4.12 -3.64 13.83
C TRP A 209 3.79 -2.33 13.14
N GLY A 210 4.21 -1.23 13.74
CA GLY A 210 4.12 0.11 13.19
C GLY A 210 5.16 1.02 13.83
N THR A 211 5.09 2.33 13.56
CA THR A 211 5.98 3.32 14.18
C THR A 211 5.22 4.25 15.10
N ALA A 212 5.85 4.63 16.20
CA ALA A 212 5.30 5.54 17.20
C ALA A 212 6.29 6.65 17.53
N THR A 213 5.75 7.70 18.13
CA THR A 213 6.44 8.93 18.56
C THR A 213 7.02 9.74 17.41
N GLY A 214 7.32 11.02 17.63
CA GLY A 214 8.01 11.86 16.64
C GLY A 214 9.45 11.40 16.33
N ARG A 215 9.95 10.35 17.01
CA ARG A 215 11.23 9.68 16.74
C ARG A 215 11.08 8.46 15.85
N HIS A 216 9.84 8.04 15.53
CA HIS A 216 9.51 6.88 14.71
C HIS A 216 10.14 5.57 15.24
N VAL A 217 10.03 5.34 16.54
CA VAL A 217 10.41 4.07 17.18
C VAL A 217 9.40 3.01 16.75
N PHE A 218 9.83 1.81 16.43
CA PHE A 218 8.90 0.72 16.17
C PHE A 218 8.17 0.35 17.47
N PHE A 219 6.89 0.05 17.33
CA PHE A 219 6.11 -0.58 18.37
C PHE A 219 5.56 -1.91 17.87
N ARG A 220 5.28 -2.80 18.81
CA ARG A 220 4.53 -4.03 18.60
C ARG A 220 3.28 -4.03 19.47
N TYR A 221 2.13 -4.21 18.87
CA TYR A 221 0.88 -4.44 19.60
C TYR A 221 0.55 -5.92 19.56
N ASP A 222 0.41 -6.54 20.73
CA ASP A 222 -0.02 -7.93 20.89
C ASP A 222 -1.50 -7.97 21.24
N PRO A 223 -2.35 -8.53 20.35
CA PRO A 223 -3.79 -8.60 20.61
C PRO A 223 -4.17 -9.65 21.66
N SER A 224 -3.29 -10.59 22.01
CA SER A 224 -3.58 -11.66 22.95
C SER A 224 -3.65 -11.18 24.40
N ASP A 225 -2.84 -10.19 24.76
CA ASP A 225 -2.79 -9.57 26.07
C ASP A 225 -3.16 -8.09 26.06
N ASP A 226 -3.58 -7.59 24.89
CA ASP A 226 -3.94 -6.19 24.65
C ASP A 226 -2.80 -5.22 25.03
N ALA A 227 -1.56 -5.63 24.76
CA ALA A 227 -0.36 -4.89 25.13
C ALA A 227 0.32 -4.22 23.95
N MET A 228 0.66 -2.93 24.11
CA MET A 228 1.50 -2.20 23.18
C MET A 228 2.88 -2.00 23.81
N THR A 229 3.91 -2.52 23.17
CA THR A 229 5.31 -2.38 23.58
C THR A 229 6.06 -1.47 22.61
N LEU A 230 6.95 -0.64 23.16
CA LEU A 230 7.90 0.17 22.40
C LEU A 230 9.30 -0.34 22.78
N PRO A 231 9.87 -1.30 22.05
CA PRO A 231 11.16 -1.87 22.41
C PRO A 231 12.25 -0.80 22.35
N GLU A 232 13.09 -0.73 23.41
CA GLU A 232 14.13 0.27 23.50
C GLU A 232 15.15 0.08 22.37
N GLY A 233 15.46 1.16 21.66
CA GLY A 233 16.43 1.13 20.56
C GLY A 233 15.90 0.59 19.23
N CYS A 234 14.66 0.10 19.16
CA CYS A 234 14.04 -0.37 17.92
C CYS A 234 13.64 0.82 17.02
N VAL A 235 14.63 1.41 16.38
CA VAL A 235 14.48 2.57 15.50
C VAL A 235 15.43 2.45 14.31
N LEU A 236 14.96 2.78 13.10
CA LEU A 236 15.81 2.78 11.92
C LEU A 236 17.01 3.73 12.12
N PRO A 237 18.25 3.28 11.85
CA PRO A 237 19.43 4.13 11.95
C PRO A 237 19.33 5.42 11.12
N THR A 238 18.61 5.35 10.01
CA THR A 238 18.40 6.46 9.07
C THR A 238 17.03 7.15 9.23
N ALA A 239 16.29 6.88 10.33
CA ALA A 239 14.93 7.39 10.51
C ALA A 239 14.80 8.89 10.27
N ARG A 240 15.74 9.69 10.81
CA ARG A 240 15.73 11.14 10.65
C ARG A 240 15.91 11.60 9.20
N GLN A 241 16.77 10.93 8.43
CA GLN A 241 17.06 11.25 7.03
C GLN A 241 15.96 10.74 6.10
N ALA A 242 15.34 9.61 6.45
CA ALA A 242 14.27 8.99 5.68
C ALA A 242 12.90 9.65 5.90
N SER A 243 12.70 10.27 7.08
CA SER A 243 11.44 10.97 7.39
C SER A 243 11.24 12.19 6.50
N GLY A 244 9.98 12.43 6.11
CA GLY A 244 9.60 13.58 5.28
C GLY A 244 9.93 13.44 3.79
N ILE A 245 10.52 12.32 3.36
CA ILE A 245 10.81 12.07 1.93
C ILE A 245 9.52 11.97 1.11
N LEU A 246 8.49 11.33 1.65
CA LEU A 246 7.19 11.18 0.96
C LEU A 246 6.46 12.52 0.89
N TYR A 247 6.30 13.15 2.03
CA TYR A 247 5.75 14.49 2.24
C TYR A 247 6.11 14.97 3.66
N GLY A 248 5.95 16.26 3.93
CA GLY A 248 6.27 16.82 5.26
C GLY A 248 5.45 16.15 6.36
N GLY A 249 6.13 15.57 7.34
CA GLY A 249 5.54 14.84 8.48
C GLY A 249 5.44 13.32 8.29
N ALA A 250 5.67 12.80 7.09
CA ALA A 250 5.72 11.35 6.87
C ALA A 250 6.85 10.70 7.68
N GLY A 251 6.57 9.49 8.19
CA GLY A 251 7.59 8.65 8.82
C GLY A 251 8.63 8.10 7.84
N PRO A 252 9.65 7.41 8.34
CA PRO A 252 10.75 6.90 7.53
C PRO A 252 10.40 5.64 6.74
N VAL A 253 9.39 4.88 7.17
CA VAL A 253 9.03 3.58 6.60
C VAL A 253 8.18 3.77 5.35
N ASP A 254 8.63 3.22 4.23
CA ASP A 254 7.91 3.25 2.95
C ASP A 254 7.12 1.95 2.71
N CYS A 255 7.65 0.80 3.16
CA CYS A 255 6.95 -0.49 3.21
C CYS A 255 7.40 -1.31 4.42
N LEU A 256 6.50 -2.14 4.94
CA LEU A 256 6.74 -3.11 6.00
C LEU A 256 5.91 -4.35 5.67
N ILE A 257 6.55 -5.52 5.66
CA ILE A 257 5.87 -6.81 5.44
C ILE A 257 6.40 -7.89 6.37
N ASN A 258 5.57 -8.87 6.65
CA ASN A 258 5.99 -10.15 7.21
C ASN A 258 6.68 -10.99 6.11
N GLY A 259 7.87 -11.48 6.39
CA GLY A 259 8.65 -12.33 5.48
C GLY A 259 8.18 -13.79 5.42
N GLY A 260 7.41 -14.25 6.41
CA GLY A 260 7.03 -15.65 6.58
C GLY A 260 8.24 -16.57 6.86
N ASP A 261 9.32 -15.99 7.36
CA ASP A 261 10.56 -16.68 7.74
C ASP A 261 11.03 -16.29 9.16
N GLY A 262 10.10 -15.74 9.96
CA GLY A 262 10.34 -15.25 11.31
C GLY A 262 10.83 -13.80 11.36
N PHE A 263 10.99 -13.13 10.22
CA PHE A 263 11.45 -11.75 10.15
C PHE A 263 10.43 -10.84 9.47
N MET A 264 10.44 -9.58 9.87
CA MET A 264 9.79 -8.49 9.15
C MET A 264 10.80 -7.82 8.22
N TYR A 265 10.35 -7.38 7.05
CA TYR A 265 11.18 -6.65 6.10
C TYR A 265 10.65 -5.22 5.93
N VAL A 266 11.57 -4.26 6.04
CA VAL A 266 11.26 -2.84 6.09
C VAL A 266 12.01 -2.11 4.99
N THR A 267 11.30 -1.32 4.19
CA THR A 267 11.95 -0.35 3.30
C THR A 267 11.76 1.07 3.80
N THR A 268 12.68 1.94 3.45
CA THR A 268 12.65 3.35 3.85
C THR A 268 12.40 4.29 2.68
N GLY A 269 12.02 5.53 2.98
CA GLY A 269 11.94 6.61 2.00
C GLY A 269 13.25 6.87 1.26
N LEU A 270 14.40 6.43 1.80
CA LEU A 270 15.70 6.48 1.14
C LEU A 270 15.91 5.30 0.16
N GLY A 271 14.98 4.34 0.08
CA GLY A 271 15.09 3.14 -0.73
C GLY A 271 16.03 2.07 -0.14
N GLU A 272 16.25 2.10 1.16
CA GLU A 272 17.03 1.10 1.90
C GLU A 272 16.13 -0.06 2.30
N LEU A 273 16.70 -1.26 2.40
CA LEU A 273 16.05 -2.47 2.90
C LEU A 273 16.70 -2.92 4.20
N TYR A 274 15.87 -3.17 5.20
CA TYR A 274 16.24 -3.72 6.50
C TYR A 274 15.45 -4.99 6.77
N ARG A 275 16.05 -5.88 7.57
CA ARG A 275 15.39 -7.01 8.21
C ARG A 275 15.23 -6.69 9.69
N LEU A 276 14.03 -6.80 10.22
CA LEU A 276 13.69 -6.63 11.63
C LEU A 276 13.39 -8.01 12.24
N ASP A 277 14.10 -8.35 13.29
CA ASP A 277 13.79 -9.53 14.12
C ASP A 277 12.72 -9.15 15.16
N PRO A 278 11.50 -9.71 15.10
CA PRO A 278 10.44 -9.40 16.06
C PRO A 278 10.77 -9.79 17.51
N ALA A 279 11.62 -10.78 17.72
CA ALA A 279 11.96 -11.27 19.05
C ALA A 279 13.00 -10.41 19.77
N SER A 280 14.05 -9.96 19.05
CA SER A 280 15.15 -9.16 19.61
C SER A 280 15.01 -7.67 19.32
N CYS A 281 14.16 -7.29 18.35
CA CYS A 281 14.07 -5.95 17.79
C CYS A 281 15.36 -5.44 17.13
N GLU A 282 16.25 -6.36 16.73
CA GLU A 282 17.42 -6.03 15.92
C GLU A 282 17.00 -5.66 14.49
N LEU A 283 17.64 -4.62 13.96
CA LEU A 283 17.45 -4.12 12.60
C LEU A 283 18.75 -4.32 11.82
N ASP A 284 18.77 -5.36 10.98
CA ASP A 284 19.88 -5.63 10.08
C ASP A 284 19.73 -4.86 8.77
N TYR A 285 20.73 -4.05 8.43
CA TYR A 285 20.79 -3.39 7.13
C TYR A 285 21.21 -4.38 6.05
N ILE A 286 20.29 -4.73 5.15
CA ILE A 286 20.56 -5.61 4.01
C ILE A 286 21.23 -4.85 2.87
N GLY A 287 20.73 -3.65 2.56
CA GLY A 287 21.31 -2.86 1.48
C GLY A 287 20.34 -1.87 0.84
N ARG A 288 20.75 -1.33 -0.30
CA ARG A 288 19.96 -0.41 -1.12
C ARG A 288 19.97 -0.88 -2.57
N PRO A 289 18.85 -1.47 -3.05
CA PRO A 289 18.82 -2.10 -4.39
C PRO A 289 18.98 -1.09 -5.53
N LEU A 290 18.53 0.13 -5.36
CA LEU A 290 18.51 1.18 -6.38
C LEU A 290 19.19 2.47 -5.87
N PRO A 291 19.83 3.25 -6.76
CA PRO A 291 20.42 4.53 -6.38
C PRO A 291 19.38 5.65 -6.18
N TRP A 292 18.11 5.36 -6.39
CA TRP A 292 17.00 6.31 -6.24
C TRP A 292 16.32 6.17 -4.89
N LEU A 293 15.56 7.21 -4.54
CA LEU A 293 14.73 7.23 -3.34
C LEU A 293 13.51 6.34 -3.53
N ARG A 294 12.94 5.91 -2.41
CA ARG A 294 11.70 5.15 -2.27
C ARG A 294 11.80 3.68 -2.71
N ALA A 295 11.16 2.86 -1.93
CA ALA A 295 10.85 1.46 -2.23
C ALA A 295 9.46 1.13 -1.62
N PRO A 296 8.37 1.63 -2.22
CA PRO A 296 7.04 1.67 -1.59
C PRO A 296 6.37 0.31 -1.49
N ALA A 297 6.84 -0.70 -2.19
CA ALA A 297 6.28 -2.04 -2.10
C ALA A 297 7.34 -3.11 -2.24
N ILE A 298 7.26 -4.09 -1.35
CA ILE A 298 8.00 -5.36 -1.41
C ILE A 298 7.03 -6.52 -1.19
N ARG A 299 7.33 -7.67 -1.77
CA ARG A 299 6.54 -8.91 -1.62
C ARG A 299 7.47 -10.12 -1.64
N VAL A 300 7.10 -11.15 -0.90
CA VAL A 300 7.80 -12.45 -0.92
C VAL A 300 7.30 -13.26 -2.11
N GLY A 301 8.20 -13.66 -3.00
CA GLY A 301 7.90 -14.56 -4.10
C GLY A 301 7.81 -16.01 -3.64
N ARG A 302 7.13 -16.85 -4.42
CA ARG A 302 7.04 -18.30 -4.17
C ARG A 302 8.39 -19.02 -4.25
N ASP A 303 9.35 -18.42 -4.92
CA ASP A 303 10.74 -18.86 -5.02
C ASP A 303 11.58 -18.51 -3.79
N GLY A 304 11.01 -17.74 -2.86
CA GLY A 304 11.65 -17.32 -1.61
C GLY A 304 12.41 -16.01 -1.70
N TYR A 305 12.50 -15.38 -2.89
CA TYR A 305 13.08 -14.05 -3.03
C TYR A 305 12.13 -12.96 -2.52
N LEU A 306 12.71 -11.85 -2.07
CA LEU A 306 11.97 -10.60 -1.96
C LEU A 306 11.97 -9.90 -3.31
N TYR A 307 10.82 -9.51 -3.77
CA TYR A 307 10.62 -8.65 -4.93
C TYR A 307 10.22 -7.28 -4.48
N GLY A 308 10.77 -6.26 -5.12
CA GLY A 308 10.43 -4.90 -4.78
C GLY A 308 10.36 -3.98 -6.00
N VAL A 309 9.60 -2.92 -5.84
CA VAL A 309 9.54 -1.82 -6.79
C VAL A 309 10.00 -0.55 -6.09
N GLY A 310 10.79 0.26 -6.79
CA GLY A 310 11.32 1.50 -6.22
C GLY A 310 11.61 2.55 -7.28
N GLY A 311 11.87 3.76 -6.81
CA GLY A 311 12.08 4.93 -7.65
C GLY A 311 10.86 5.86 -7.71
N ASP A 312 11.00 6.96 -8.45
CA ASP A 312 10.02 8.02 -8.60
C ASP A 312 10.23 8.78 -9.92
N ASN A 313 9.28 9.64 -10.30
CA ASN A 313 9.38 10.55 -11.45
C ASN A 313 9.70 9.83 -12.77
N GLY A 314 9.10 8.66 -13.02
CA GLY A 314 9.32 7.87 -14.23
C GLY A 314 10.63 7.06 -14.24
N MET A 315 11.37 7.07 -13.13
CA MET A 315 12.55 6.25 -12.91
C MET A 315 12.21 5.09 -11.95
N THR A 316 11.17 4.35 -12.27
CA THR A 316 10.68 3.20 -11.51
C THR A 316 11.31 1.92 -12.03
N PHE A 317 11.81 1.08 -11.10
CA PHE A 317 12.47 -0.19 -11.41
C PHE A 317 11.95 -1.30 -10.53
N LEU A 318 11.86 -2.50 -11.09
CA LEU A 318 11.72 -3.75 -10.35
C LEU A 318 13.08 -4.32 -10.00
N TRP A 319 13.16 -4.89 -8.81
CA TRP A 319 14.33 -5.58 -8.30
C TRP A 319 13.92 -6.82 -7.48
N ARG A 320 14.86 -7.72 -7.26
CA ARG A 320 14.70 -8.80 -6.29
C ARG A 320 15.92 -8.91 -5.38
N CYS A 321 15.72 -9.49 -4.21
CA CYS A 321 16.75 -9.76 -3.22
C CYS A 321 16.68 -11.23 -2.81
N ASP A 322 17.82 -11.92 -2.90
CA ASP A 322 17.99 -13.22 -2.27
C ASP A 322 18.15 -13.02 -0.76
N ARG A 323 17.18 -13.52 0.01
CA ARG A 323 17.16 -13.35 1.47
C ARG A 323 18.28 -14.07 2.21
N THR A 324 18.92 -15.08 1.57
CA THR A 324 20.00 -15.86 2.15
C THR A 324 21.36 -15.21 1.91
N SER A 325 21.63 -14.83 0.67
CA SER A 325 22.90 -14.19 0.30
C SER A 325 22.89 -12.68 0.41
N GLU A 326 21.71 -12.08 0.66
CA GLU A 326 21.47 -10.65 0.72
C GLU A 326 21.91 -9.90 -0.57
N SER A 327 21.93 -10.62 -1.68
CA SER A 327 22.31 -10.06 -2.97
C SER A 327 21.11 -9.51 -3.73
N PHE A 328 21.32 -8.37 -4.43
CA PHE A 328 20.29 -7.70 -5.23
C PHE A 328 20.50 -7.91 -6.71
N GLU A 329 19.38 -8.04 -7.41
CA GLU A 329 19.31 -8.02 -8.87
C GLU A 329 18.24 -7.00 -9.32
N VAL A 330 18.60 -6.10 -10.22
CA VAL A 330 17.65 -5.19 -10.86
C VAL A 330 17.09 -5.86 -12.10
N LEU A 331 15.79 -6.15 -12.10
CA LEU A 331 15.11 -6.90 -13.15
C LEU A 331 14.81 -6.04 -14.39
N GLY A 332 14.55 -4.75 -14.18
CA GLY A 332 14.31 -3.83 -15.28
C GLY A 332 13.57 -2.57 -14.86
N ARG A 333 13.50 -1.63 -15.82
CA ARG A 333 12.69 -0.42 -15.69
C ARG A 333 11.23 -0.72 -15.98
N VAL A 334 10.33 -0.18 -15.17
CA VAL A 334 8.88 -0.26 -15.41
C VAL A 334 8.50 0.79 -16.46
N ALA A 335 8.72 0.45 -17.70
CA ALA A 335 8.44 1.29 -18.88
C ALA A 335 8.07 0.40 -20.07
N ALA A 336 6.99 0.75 -20.76
CA ALA A 336 6.55 0.06 -21.96
C ALA A 336 7.42 0.43 -23.19
N GLU A 337 7.29 -0.34 -24.27
CA GLU A 337 8.05 -0.14 -25.51
C GLU A 337 7.76 1.22 -26.19
N ASP A 338 6.57 1.78 -25.99
CA ASP A 338 6.18 3.10 -26.52
C ASP A 338 6.85 4.28 -25.78
N GLY A 339 7.66 3.99 -24.75
CA GLY A 339 8.36 4.98 -23.95
C GLY A 339 7.55 5.48 -22.74
N THR A 340 6.28 5.05 -22.58
CA THR A 340 5.51 5.36 -21.38
C THR A 340 6.16 4.67 -20.17
N ALA A 341 6.37 5.42 -19.09
CA ALA A 341 7.01 4.90 -17.88
C ALA A 341 6.14 5.10 -16.65
N CYS A 342 6.26 4.17 -15.70
CA CYS A 342 5.63 4.29 -14.39
C CYS A 342 6.19 5.51 -13.65
N PHE A 343 5.31 6.48 -13.37
CA PHE A 343 5.73 7.74 -12.76
C PHE A 343 6.12 7.54 -11.29
N ARG A 344 5.19 6.97 -10.50
CA ARG A 344 5.39 6.73 -9.07
C ARG A 344 4.71 5.42 -8.66
N PRO A 345 5.46 4.38 -8.30
CA PRO A 345 4.86 3.16 -7.77
C PRO A 345 4.30 3.39 -6.38
N HIS A 346 3.23 2.68 -6.04
CA HIS A 346 2.57 2.79 -4.74
C HIS A 346 2.38 1.44 -4.07
N ASP A 347 1.95 0.42 -4.81
CA ASP A 347 1.77 -0.94 -4.32
C ASP A 347 2.15 -1.93 -5.43
N MET A 348 2.34 -3.19 -5.05
CA MET A 348 2.70 -4.26 -5.97
C MET A 348 2.16 -5.59 -5.47
N VAL A 349 1.75 -6.47 -6.39
CA VAL A 349 1.45 -7.87 -6.10
C VAL A 349 2.14 -8.79 -7.09
N LEU A 350 2.35 -10.05 -6.69
CA LEU A 350 2.96 -11.09 -7.51
C LEU A 350 1.89 -12.13 -7.89
N ALA A 351 1.70 -12.34 -9.18
CA ALA A 351 0.71 -13.27 -9.73
C ALA A 351 1.36 -14.21 -10.75
N GLY A 352 1.68 -15.41 -10.33
CA GLY A 352 2.45 -16.35 -11.16
C GLY A 352 3.84 -15.77 -11.49
N GLY A 353 4.19 -15.70 -12.78
CA GLY A 353 5.44 -15.12 -13.26
C GLY A 353 5.43 -13.60 -13.44
N THR A 354 4.33 -12.92 -13.05
CA THR A 354 4.10 -11.48 -13.33
C THR A 354 4.07 -10.68 -12.04
N ALA A 355 4.65 -9.48 -12.06
CA ALA A 355 4.44 -8.46 -11.04
C ALA A 355 3.50 -7.39 -11.58
N TYR A 356 2.42 -7.11 -10.83
CA TYR A 356 1.52 -5.97 -11.11
C TYR A 356 1.88 -4.82 -10.18
N VAL A 357 2.05 -3.62 -10.76
CA VAL A 357 2.45 -2.42 -10.01
C VAL A 357 1.38 -1.35 -10.14
N ALA A 358 0.90 -0.88 -9.00
CA ALA A 358 -0.01 0.26 -8.89
C ALA A 358 0.74 1.57 -9.06
N GLU A 359 0.24 2.46 -9.90
CA GLU A 359 0.82 3.78 -10.09
C GLU A 359 -0.08 4.86 -9.49
N THR A 360 0.55 5.77 -8.73
CA THR A 360 -0.09 6.94 -8.14
C THR A 360 0.55 8.24 -8.60
N ASP A 361 -0.12 9.36 -8.33
CA ASP A 361 0.38 10.74 -8.41
C ASP A 361 1.03 11.16 -9.74
N SER A 362 0.74 10.46 -10.84
CA SER A 362 1.18 10.94 -12.14
C SER A 362 0.59 12.34 -12.41
N PRO A 363 1.42 13.38 -12.65
CA PRO A 363 0.93 14.75 -12.71
C PRO A 363 0.07 15.04 -13.94
N GLY A 364 0.34 14.38 -15.05
CA GLY A 364 -0.29 14.66 -16.35
C GLY A 364 -1.39 13.70 -16.78
N ARG A 365 -1.65 12.64 -16.01
CA ARG A 365 -2.61 11.59 -16.39
C ARG A 365 -3.14 10.80 -15.19
N SER A 366 -4.17 10.01 -15.39
CA SER A 366 -4.55 8.96 -14.44
C SER A 366 -3.40 7.96 -14.25
N GLY A 367 -3.33 7.33 -13.09
CA GLY A 367 -2.39 6.25 -12.84
C GLY A 367 -2.71 5.02 -13.69
N TYR A 368 -1.69 4.28 -14.08
CA TYR A 368 -1.82 3.03 -14.81
C TYR A 368 -1.60 1.84 -13.89
N LEU A 369 -2.20 0.72 -14.26
CA LEU A 369 -1.83 -0.57 -13.71
C LEU A 369 -0.76 -1.17 -14.63
N TRP A 370 0.43 -1.36 -14.09
CA TRP A 370 1.57 -1.90 -14.82
C TRP A 370 1.65 -3.41 -14.69
N GLU A 371 1.90 -4.08 -15.79
CA GLU A 371 2.11 -5.52 -15.88
C GLU A 371 3.54 -5.81 -16.30
N CYS A 372 4.29 -6.50 -15.44
CA CYS A 372 5.69 -6.83 -15.65
C CYS A 372 5.85 -8.35 -15.74
N ARG A 373 5.77 -8.91 -16.96
CA ARG A 373 5.86 -10.35 -17.22
C ARG A 373 7.30 -10.84 -17.13
N GLY A 374 7.47 -12.10 -16.70
CA GLY A 374 8.78 -12.72 -16.52
C GLY A 374 9.57 -12.18 -15.32
N ALA A 375 8.94 -11.32 -14.49
CA ALA A 375 9.58 -10.73 -13.33
C ALA A 375 9.80 -11.73 -12.20
N VAL A 376 8.87 -12.68 -12.00
CA VAL A 376 8.86 -13.59 -10.85
C VAL A 376 9.32 -14.97 -11.28
N GLY A 377 10.34 -15.49 -10.58
CA GLY A 377 10.84 -16.85 -10.79
C GLY A 377 9.85 -17.92 -10.33
N GLU A 378 9.90 -19.07 -10.97
CA GLU A 378 9.25 -20.27 -10.44
C GLU A 378 10.15 -20.88 -9.35
N LYS A 379 9.53 -21.43 -8.31
CA LYS A 379 10.28 -22.17 -7.29
C LYS A 379 11.11 -23.28 -7.97
N PRO A 380 12.42 -23.40 -7.70
CA PRO A 380 13.18 -24.51 -8.23
C PRO A 380 12.45 -25.83 -7.88
N ARG A 381 12.12 -26.64 -8.88
CA ARG A 381 11.60 -27.98 -8.62
C ARG A 381 12.68 -28.70 -7.82
N THR A 382 12.44 -28.92 -6.55
CA THR A 382 13.28 -29.81 -5.74
C THR A 382 13.28 -31.17 -6.43
N ALA A 383 14.46 -31.56 -6.91
CA ALA A 383 14.69 -32.86 -7.52
C ALA A 383 14.52 -33.96 -6.48
#